data_0bd19160ec2eace1f95a74dcff46601c
#
_entry.id   0bd19160ec2eace1f95a74dcff46601c
#
_cell.length_a   1.000
_cell.length_b   1.000
_cell.length_c   1.000
_cell.angle_alpha   90.00
_cell.angle_beta   90.00
_cell.angle_gamma   90.00
#
_symmetry.space_group_name_H-M   'P 1'
#
loop_
_entity.id
_entity.type
_entity.pdbx_description
1 polymer ?
#
loop_
_entity_poly.entity_id
_entity_poly.type
_entity_poly.pdbx_seq_one_letter_code
_entity_poly.pdbx_strand_id
1 'polypeptide(L)'
;MNREPQSTFDFFAEGPADINQFRLAQIQLFNWGTFNGIVDFSIPRSGYAFLGPSGSGKSTALDAHSAILTPPKWVDFNVAARQDERHGKDRNLITYVRGAWSQQTGDAGEYVSQYLRPDTTWSAIAETYRDGTGRVVVLAQVFKRDFDQD
;
A
#
# COMPACT_ATOMS: atom_id res chain seq x y z
N MET A 1 42.97 22.68 -21.87
CA MET A 1 42.57 21.74 -20.81
C MET A 1 41.06 21.60 -20.91
N ASN A 2 40.56 20.66 -21.79
CA ASN A 2 39.15 20.46 -22.01
C ASN A 2 38.60 19.58 -20.87
N ARG A 3 37.69 20.14 -20.09
CA ARG A 3 36.84 19.33 -19.19
C ARG A 3 35.75 18.73 -20.03
N GLU A 4 35.74 17.37 -20.11
CA GLU A 4 34.60 16.66 -20.64
C GLU A 4 33.36 16.96 -19.78
N PRO A 5 32.17 17.12 -20.37
CA PRO A 5 30.96 17.30 -19.63
C PRO A 5 30.67 16.01 -18.85
N GLN A 6 30.51 16.11 -17.52
CA GLN A 6 30.02 15.02 -16.69
C GLN A 6 28.68 14.56 -17.25
N SER A 7 28.56 13.29 -17.62
CA SER A 7 27.28 12.70 -18.03
C SER A 7 26.27 12.85 -16.90
N THR A 8 25.26 13.66 -17.12
CA THR A 8 24.08 13.72 -16.26
C THR A 8 23.46 12.33 -16.32
N PHE A 9 23.39 11.64 -15.19
CA PHE A 9 22.68 10.37 -15.08
C PHE A 9 21.21 10.69 -15.28
N ASP A 10 20.69 10.38 -16.47
CA ASP A 10 19.27 10.57 -16.76
C ASP A 10 18.50 9.36 -16.20
N PHE A 11 18.03 9.53 -14.97
CA PHE A 11 17.19 8.52 -14.30
C PHE A 11 15.88 8.23 -15.06
N PHE A 12 15.53 9.03 -16.05
CA PHE A 12 14.31 8.94 -16.83
C PHE A 12 14.58 8.54 -18.28
N ALA A 13 15.84 8.28 -18.66
CA ALA A 13 16.13 7.75 -19.99
C ALA A 13 15.39 6.42 -20.15
N GLU A 14 14.41 6.41 -21.04
CA GLU A 14 13.75 5.18 -21.45
C GLU A 14 14.79 4.30 -22.17
N GLY A 15 15.41 3.39 -21.41
CA GLY A 15 16.17 2.30 -22.01
C GLY A 15 15.29 1.53 -22.99
N PRO A 16 15.85 0.75 -23.92
CA PRO A 16 15.09 -0.07 -24.84
C PRO A 16 14.07 -0.86 -24.01
N ALA A 17 12.79 -0.52 -24.18
CA ALA A 17 11.73 -1.10 -23.37
C ALA A 17 11.73 -2.60 -23.65
N ASP A 18 12.01 -3.42 -22.66
CA ASP A 18 11.74 -4.84 -22.76
C ASP A 18 10.23 -4.98 -22.91
N ILE A 19 9.80 -5.13 -24.18
CA ILE A 19 8.39 -5.18 -24.56
C ILE A 19 7.65 -6.33 -23.89
N ASN A 20 8.36 -7.34 -23.37
CA ASN A 20 7.80 -8.49 -22.69
C ASN A 20 7.72 -8.32 -21.17
N GLN A 21 8.30 -7.26 -20.61
CA GLN A 21 8.27 -7.04 -19.16
C GLN A 21 6.93 -6.45 -18.73
N PHE A 22 6.24 -7.13 -17.82
CA PHE A 22 5.06 -6.59 -17.15
C PHE A 22 5.45 -5.49 -16.18
N ARG A 23 4.75 -4.37 -16.22
CA ARG A 23 4.92 -3.23 -15.33
C ARG A 23 3.59 -2.91 -14.66
N LEU A 24 3.65 -2.53 -13.41
CA LEU A 24 2.48 -2.05 -12.68
C LEU A 24 1.94 -0.80 -13.38
N ALA A 25 0.66 -0.82 -13.75
CA ALA A 25 -0.02 0.26 -14.46
C ALA A 25 -1.13 0.91 -13.62
N GLN A 26 -1.68 0.18 -12.63
CA GLN A 26 -2.77 0.67 -11.80
C GLN A 26 -2.81 -0.07 -10.48
N ILE A 27 -3.13 0.65 -9.40
CA ILE A 27 -3.47 0.10 -8.09
C ILE A 27 -4.87 0.59 -7.75
N GLN A 28 -5.77 -0.31 -7.41
CA GLN A 28 -7.11 -0.01 -6.95
C GLN A 28 -7.31 -0.56 -5.55
N LEU A 29 -7.80 0.28 -4.66
CA LEU A 29 -8.05 -0.05 -3.26
C LEU A 29 -9.53 0.17 -2.95
N PHE A 30 -10.13 -0.74 -2.22
CA PHE A 30 -11.46 -0.57 -1.65
C PHE A 30 -11.39 -0.80 -0.15
N ASN A 31 -11.80 0.20 0.64
CA ASN A 31 -11.84 0.13 2.11
C ASN A 31 -10.52 -0.36 2.74
N TRP A 32 -9.37 0.08 2.25
CA TRP A 32 -8.07 -0.34 2.73
C TRP A 32 -7.42 0.68 3.65
N GLY A 33 -7.11 0.28 4.90
CA GLY A 33 -6.56 1.19 5.90
C GLY A 33 -7.45 2.42 6.09
N THR A 34 -6.88 3.60 6.02
CA THR A 34 -7.62 4.87 6.14
C THR A 34 -8.33 5.30 4.86
N PHE A 35 -8.10 4.62 3.73
CA PHE A 35 -8.88 4.84 2.51
C PHE A 35 -10.28 4.25 2.67
N ASN A 36 -11.30 5.08 2.43
CA ASN A 36 -12.71 4.69 2.51
C ASN A 36 -13.35 4.74 1.12
N GLY A 37 -14.07 3.69 0.74
CA GLY A 37 -14.58 3.53 -0.62
C GLY A 37 -13.47 3.14 -1.60
N ILE A 38 -13.67 3.45 -2.89
CA ILE A 38 -12.72 3.13 -3.96
C ILE A 38 -11.71 4.26 -4.13
N VAL A 39 -10.43 3.89 -4.14
CA VAL A 39 -9.32 4.77 -4.47
C VAL A 39 -8.52 4.13 -5.60
N ASP A 40 -8.15 4.92 -6.60
CA ASP A 40 -7.45 4.48 -7.81
C ASP A 40 -6.16 5.29 -8.02
N PHE A 41 -5.06 4.58 -8.28
CA PHE A 41 -3.77 5.17 -8.62
C PHE A 41 -3.35 4.66 -10.00
N SER A 42 -3.35 5.53 -11.00
CA SER A 42 -2.76 5.25 -12.32
C SER A 42 -1.25 5.45 -12.25
N ILE A 43 -0.49 4.41 -12.59
CA ILE A 43 0.97 4.39 -12.51
C ILE A 43 1.54 4.54 -13.94
N PRO A 44 2.12 5.70 -14.30
CA PRO A 44 2.74 5.89 -15.60
C PRO A 44 4.04 5.10 -15.71
N ARG A 45 4.50 4.87 -16.95
CA ARG A 45 5.76 4.12 -17.21
C ARG A 45 7.00 4.80 -16.63
N SER A 46 6.98 6.11 -16.50
CA SER A 46 8.06 6.91 -15.90
C SER A 46 8.17 6.77 -14.37
N GLY A 47 7.24 6.03 -13.75
CA GLY A 47 7.19 5.84 -12.30
C GLY A 47 6.15 6.73 -11.61
N TYR A 48 5.97 6.51 -10.32
CA TYR A 48 5.02 7.24 -9.49
C TYR A 48 5.61 7.51 -8.11
N ALA A 49 5.47 8.72 -7.61
CA ALA A 49 5.92 9.11 -6.29
C ALA A 49 4.75 9.53 -5.41
N PHE A 50 4.61 8.90 -4.24
CA PHE A 50 3.64 9.32 -3.23
C PHE A 50 4.23 10.44 -2.37
N LEU A 51 3.74 11.66 -2.53
CA LEU A 51 4.16 12.84 -1.78
C LEU A 51 3.01 13.34 -0.90
N GLY A 52 3.32 13.83 0.29
CA GLY A 52 2.33 14.38 1.20
C GLY A 52 2.79 14.37 2.66
N PRO A 53 2.04 15.02 3.56
CA PRO A 53 2.35 15.06 5.00
C PRO A 53 2.28 13.68 5.66
N SER A 54 2.77 13.60 6.89
CA SER A 54 2.59 12.37 7.71
C SER A 54 1.10 12.07 7.87
N GLY A 55 0.73 10.78 7.83
CA GLY A 55 -0.67 10.34 7.95
C GLY A 55 -1.50 10.41 6.66
N SER A 56 -0.96 10.91 5.53
CA SER A 56 -1.70 11.05 4.26
C SER A 56 -1.96 9.72 3.51
N GLY A 57 -1.60 8.57 4.07
CA GLY A 57 -1.88 7.26 3.46
C GLY A 57 -0.77 6.72 2.54
N LYS A 58 0.38 7.39 2.40
CA LYS A 58 1.48 6.91 1.55
C LYS A 58 1.92 5.49 1.86
N SER A 59 2.24 5.22 3.12
CA SER A 59 2.61 3.88 3.57
C SER A 59 1.45 2.89 3.43
N THR A 60 0.21 3.33 3.63
CA THR A 60 -1.00 2.52 3.46
C THR A 60 -1.15 2.00 2.03
N ALA A 61 -0.85 2.85 1.03
CA ALA A 61 -0.86 2.45 -0.37
C ALA A 61 0.28 1.46 -0.69
N LEU A 62 1.49 1.69 -0.17
CA LEU A 62 2.63 0.77 -0.34
C LEU A 62 2.40 -0.57 0.38
N ASP A 63 1.78 -0.54 1.55
CA ASP A 63 1.43 -1.75 2.30
C ASP A 63 0.37 -2.59 1.57
N ALA A 64 -0.53 -1.96 0.79
CA ALA A 64 -1.45 -2.68 -0.09
C ALA A 64 -0.70 -3.45 -1.19
N HIS A 65 0.28 -2.80 -1.85
CA HIS A 65 1.15 -3.44 -2.83
C HIS A 65 1.92 -4.62 -2.22
N SER A 66 2.46 -4.45 -1.01
CA SER A 66 3.12 -5.54 -0.29
C SER A 66 2.17 -6.69 0.05
N ALA A 67 0.94 -6.36 0.45
CA ALA A 67 -0.06 -7.37 0.83
C ALA A 67 -0.47 -8.26 -0.34
N ILE A 68 -0.65 -7.70 -1.54
CA ILE A 68 -1.09 -8.48 -2.69
C ILE A 68 0.02 -9.35 -3.30
N LEU A 69 1.29 -8.96 -3.13
CA LEU A 69 2.44 -9.69 -3.67
C LEU A 69 3.05 -10.70 -2.71
N THR A 70 2.70 -10.65 -1.42
CA THR A 70 3.34 -11.44 -0.39
C THR A 70 2.33 -12.38 0.29
N PRO A 71 2.65 -13.67 0.50
CA PRO A 71 1.80 -14.56 1.28
C PRO A 71 1.48 -13.97 2.65
N PRO A 72 0.24 -14.07 3.16
CA PRO A 72 -0.21 -13.40 4.39
C PRO A 72 0.69 -13.62 5.61
N LYS A 73 1.28 -14.81 5.73
CA LYS A 73 2.19 -15.17 6.84
C LYS A 73 3.55 -14.44 6.81
N TRP A 74 3.90 -13.82 5.68
CA TRP A 74 5.18 -13.12 5.47
C TRP A 74 4.98 -11.63 5.24
N VAL A 75 3.74 -11.17 5.21
CA VAL A 75 3.46 -9.73 5.07
C VAL A 75 3.92 -9.03 6.33
N ASP A 76 4.86 -8.12 6.15
CA ASP A 76 5.39 -7.26 7.18
C ASP A 76 5.07 -5.80 6.84
N PHE A 77 4.06 -5.25 7.53
CA PHE A 77 3.61 -3.89 7.28
C PHE A 77 4.48 -2.87 8.00
N ASN A 78 5.03 -1.93 7.23
CA ASN A 78 5.72 -0.73 7.70
C ASN A 78 6.72 -0.94 8.84
N VAL A 79 7.82 -1.61 8.53
CA VAL A 79 8.95 -1.83 9.46
C VAL A 79 9.47 -0.54 10.09
N ALA A 80 9.37 0.61 9.39
CA ALA A 80 9.81 1.91 9.91
C ALA A 80 8.97 2.41 11.11
N ALA A 81 7.74 1.93 11.27
CA ALA A 81 6.90 2.29 12.43
C ALA A 81 7.24 1.48 13.69
N ARG A 82 8.09 0.44 13.59
CA ARG A 82 8.51 -0.39 14.73
C ARG A 82 9.50 0.29 15.66
N GLN A 83 10.12 1.39 15.27
CA GLN A 83 11.09 2.10 16.13
C GLN A 83 10.44 2.78 17.35
N ASP A 84 9.11 2.85 17.38
CA ASP A 84 8.36 3.34 18.55
C ASP A 84 7.80 2.16 19.34
N GLU A 85 8.68 1.38 19.99
CA GLU A 85 8.36 0.18 20.79
C GLU A 85 7.40 0.48 21.98
N ARG A 86 7.09 1.74 22.25
CA ARG A 86 6.19 2.16 23.32
C ARG A 86 4.72 2.22 22.93
N HIS A 87 4.40 2.10 21.65
CA HIS A 87 3.03 2.20 21.15
C HIS A 87 2.75 1.00 20.26
N GLY A 88 2.39 -0.13 20.85
CA GLY A 88 2.08 -1.40 20.19
C GLY A 88 1.04 -1.29 19.07
N LYS A 89 1.41 -0.66 17.96
CA LYS A 89 0.64 -0.66 16.72
C LYS A 89 1.05 -1.86 15.91
N ASP A 90 0.50 -3.00 16.25
CA ASP A 90 0.53 -4.14 15.35
C ASP A 90 -0.30 -3.81 14.10
N ARG A 91 0.37 -3.23 13.09
CA ARG A 91 -0.23 -3.13 11.77
C ARG A 91 -0.31 -4.52 11.18
N ASN A 92 -1.50 -5.03 11.06
CA ASN A 92 -1.81 -6.33 10.49
C ASN A 92 -2.99 -6.22 9.52
N LEU A 93 -3.30 -7.27 8.81
CA LEU A 93 -4.41 -7.31 7.86
C LEU A 93 -5.73 -6.85 8.48
N ILE A 94 -6.00 -7.24 9.72
CA ILE A 94 -7.23 -6.87 10.43
C ILE A 94 -7.32 -5.36 10.63
N THR A 95 -6.23 -4.72 11.06
CA THR A 95 -6.20 -3.26 11.26
C THR A 95 -6.36 -2.50 9.96
N TYR A 96 -5.87 -3.05 8.83
CA TYR A 96 -6.08 -2.47 7.49
C TYR A 96 -7.53 -2.65 7.04
N VAL A 97 -8.10 -3.84 7.16
CA VAL A 97 -9.51 -4.09 6.79
C VAL A 97 -10.47 -3.23 7.60
N ARG A 98 -10.24 -3.09 8.91
CA ARG A 98 -11.03 -2.25 9.80
C ARG A 98 -10.75 -0.76 9.66
N GLY A 99 -9.61 -0.38 9.08
CA GLY A 99 -9.19 1.02 8.95
C GLY A 99 -8.86 1.66 10.31
N ALA A 100 -7.89 1.09 11.02
CA ALA A 100 -7.40 1.68 12.26
C ALA A 100 -6.78 3.05 11.98
N TRP A 101 -7.27 4.11 12.66
CA TRP A 101 -6.83 5.49 12.41
C TRP A 101 -6.26 6.17 13.65
N SER A 102 -6.67 5.79 14.85
CA SER A 102 -6.22 6.37 16.11
C SER A 102 -6.15 5.32 17.20
N GLN A 103 -5.44 5.64 18.26
CA GLN A 103 -5.47 4.92 19.53
C GLN A 103 -5.85 5.90 20.63
N GLN A 104 -6.73 5.47 21.54
CA GLN A 104 -7.06 6.18 22.75
C GLN A 104 -6.63 5.35 23.96
N THR A 105 -6.22 6.03 25.02
CA THR A 105 -5.98 5.37 26.30
C THR A 105 -7.33 5.15 26.97
N GLY A 106 -7.68 3.89 27.22
CA GLY A 106 -8.87 3.53 27.99
C GLY A 106 -8.73 3.85 29.47
N ASP A 107 -9.83 3.70 30.22
CA ASP A 107 -9.92 4.07 31.66
C ASP A 107 -8.95 3.24 32.55
N ALA A 108 -8.57 2.04 32.12
CA ALA A 108 -7.61 1.17 32.80
C ALA A 108 -6.16 1.35 32.31
N GLY A 109 -5.90 2.34 31.44
CA GLY A 109 -4.57 2.61 30.88
C GLY A 109 -4.21 1.75 29.68
N GLU A 110 -5.14 0.91 29.17
CA GLU A 110 -4.97 0.14 27.94
C GLU A 110 -5.11 1.04 26.71
N TYR A 111 -4.44 0.67 25.62
CA TYR A 111 -4.58 1.35 24.33
C TYR A 111 -5.68 0.70 23.50
N VAL A 112 -6.76 1.46 23.22
CA VAL A 112 -7.89 1.02 22.40
C VAL A 112 -7.77 1.64 21.01
N SER A 113 -7.68 0.79 19.98
CA SER A 113 -7.65 1.25 18.59
C SER A 113 -9.04 1.68 18.13
N GLN A 114 -9.09 2.85 17.49
CA GLN A 114 -10.31 3.33 16.83
C GLN A 114 -10.31 2.94 15.36
N TYR A 115 -11.47 2.50 14.88
CA TYR A 115 -11.65 1.98 13.54
C TYR A 115 -12.69 2.78 12.77
N LEU A 116 -12.42 3.01 11.47
CA LEU A 116 -13.40 3.60 10.54
C LEU A 116 -14.56 2.65 10.25
N ARG A 117 -14.30 1.36 10.32
CA ARG A 117 -15.24 0.27 10.01
C ARG A 117 -15.29 -0.69 11.20
N PRO A 118 -16.10 -0.38 12.23
CA PRO A 118 -16.18 -1.20 13.44
C PRO A 118 -16.90 -2.53 13.22
N ASP A 119 -17.90 -2.55 12.32
CA ASP A 119 -18.74 -3.72 12.07
C ASP A 119 -18.14 -4.66 11.02
N THR A 120 -18.87 -5.73 10.70
CA THR A 120 -18.52 -6.64 9.59
C THR A 120 -18.22 -5.85 8.33
N THR A 121 -17.05 -6.06 7.78
CA THR A 121 -16.58 -5.31 6.62
C THR A 121 -15.69 -6.15 5.73
N TRP A 122 -15.49 -5.64 4.53
CA TRP A 122 -14.55 -6.20 3.58
C TRP A 122 -13.70 -5.11 2.93
N SER A 123 -12.53 -5.51 2.48
CA SER A 123 -11.59 -4.68 1.74
C SER A 123 -11.14 -5.44 0.50
N ALA A 124 -10.72 -4.71 -0.52
CA ALA A 124 -10.13 -5.32 -1.70
C ALA A 124 -8.93 -4.52 -2.20
N ILE A 125 -7.98 -5.23 -2.77
CA ILE A 125 -6.84 -4.68 -3.49
C ILE A 125 -6.84 -5.31 -4.87
N ALA A 126 -6.68 -4.50 -5.92
CA ALA A 126 -6.45 -4.97 -7.27
C ALA A 126 -5.29 -4.23 -7.91
N GLU A 127 -4.42 -4.95 -8.60
CA GLU A 127 -3.29 -4.40 -9.33
C GLU A 127 -3.32 -4.87 -10.77
N THR A 128 -3.21 -3.90 -11.68
CA THR A 128 -3.15 -4.17 -13.12
C THR A 128 -1.74 -3.98 -13.62
N TYR A 129 -1.22 -5.02 -14.25
CA TYR A 129 0.09 -5.02 -14.90
C TYR A 129 -0.08 -5.08 -16.43
N ARG A 130 0.73 -4.32 -17.15
CA ARG A 130 0.74 -4.28 -18.60
C ARG A 130 2.15 -4.42 -19.13
N ASP A 131 2.29 -5.12 -20.25
CA ASP A 131 3.54 -5.15 -21.02
C ASP A 131 3.47 -4.23 -22.26
N GLY A 132 4.57 -4.18 -23.02
CA GLY A 132 4.66 -3.38 -24.24
C GLY A 132 3.90 -3.97 -25.42
N THR A 133 3.42 -5.22 -25.34
CA THR A 133 2.64 -5.89 -26.41
C THR A 133 1.14 -5.74 -26.24
N GLY A 134 0.69 -5.14 -25.12
CA GLY A 134 -0.73 -4.96 -24.78
C GLY A 134 -1.33 -6.10 -23.94
N ARG A 135 -0.54 -7.09 -23.52
CA ARG A 135 -1.02 -8.11 -22.58
C ARG A 135 -1.26 -7.46 -21.20
N VAL A 136 -2.28 -7.96 -20.53
CA VAL A 136 -2.72 -7.46 -19.22
C VAL A 136 -2.81 -8.62 -18.24
N VAL A 137 -2.27 -8.42 -17.05
CA VAL A 137 -2.44 -9.30 -15.90
C VAL A 137 -3.08 -8.47 -14.77
N VAL A 138 -4.12 -9.02 -14.15
CA VAL A 138 -4.74 -8.41 -12.97
C VAL A 138 -4.59 -9.37 -11.81
N LEU A 139 -3.98 -8.89 -10.72
CA LEU A 139 -3.99 -9.55 -9.43
C LEU A 139 -5.09 -8.90 -8.60
N ALA A 140 -5.90 -9.71 -7.91
CA ALA A 140 -6.92 -9.19 -7.01
C ALA A 140 -7.00 -10.02 -5.74
N GLN A 141 -7.18 -9.35 -4.61
CA GLN A 141 -7.33 -9.99 -3.30
C GLN A 141 -8.46 -9.31 -2.54
N VAL A 142 -9.33 -10.13 -1.95
CA VAL A 142 -10.46 -9.68 -1.13
C VAL A 142 -10.25 -10.20 0.29
N PHE A 143 -10.43 -9.31 1.26
CA PHE A 143 -10.35 -9.59 2.67
C PHE A 143 -11.73 -9.34 3.30
N LYS A 144 -12.24 -10.31 4.05
CA LYS A 144 -13.49 -10.17 4.81
C LYS A 144 -13.21 -10.38 6.30
N ARG A 145 -13.82 -9.57 7.13
CA ARG A 145 -13.87 -9.77 8.58
C ARG A 145 -15.32 -9.80 9.05
N ASP A 146 -15.71 -10.91 9.61
CA ASP A 146 -16.99 -11.09 10.31
C ASP A 146 -16.74 -10.90 11.82
N PHE A 147 -17.67 -10.21 12.50
CA PHE A 147 -17.58 -9.93 13.93
C PHE A 147 -18.51 -10.79 14.79
N ASP A 148 -19.28 -11.70 14.18
CA ASP A 148 -20.29 -12.48 14.87
C ASP A 148 -19.75 -13.78 15.53
N GLN A 149 -18.46 -13.85 15.83
CA GLN A 149 -17.88 -15.00 16.54
C GLN A 149 -16.85 -14.55 17.56
N ASP A 150 -17.34 -14.12 18.71
CA ASP A 150 -16.66 -14.22 20.02
C ASP A 150 -17.55 -14.97 21.00
#